data_f641e5199f16642de7b545534d0bae16
#
_entry.id   f641e5199f16642de7b545534d0bae16
#
_cell.length_a   1.000
_cell.length_b   1.000
_cell.length_c   1.000
_cell.angle_alpha   90.00
_cell.angle_beta   90.00
_cell.angle_gamma   90.00
#
_symmetry.space_group_name_H-M   'P 1'
#
loop_
_entity.id
_entity.type
_entity.pdbx_description
1 polymer ?
#
loop_
_entity_poly.entity_id
_entity_poly.type
_entity_poly.pdbx_seq_one_letter_code
_entity_poly.pdbx_strand_id
1 'polypeptide(L)'
;MQWLRTVAALREQVAKWRGSTIGLVPTMGSLHEGHLSLIRRCRQECDHTVVSIFVNPLQFGPNEDWERYPRDEEGDRALCEAAGVDVVFAPDLQEMGADPASARDRTWVDPPPSLLQTLCAPHRPGHFRGVATIVVQLLNLVQPQRAYFGQKDAQQLAIIQRLVQDLKIPTTIVPCPTVREADGLAYSSRNRYLSAEERQVAAGLYRALRRGYEHWQAGDSSAEGILAAARAELEHTPELRLQYLELVDPQSLQPLSEVKDKGLLAIAAYVGQTRLIDNLLLAREKSDLLPQKEEGALLPSPKRGRRPLIAIDGPAGAGKSSVARAVAAQLQLLYLDTGAMYRAITWLALQRGIPLDDAEQLTQLAAQTQLRLQSGPSPDEPTRIWANGQEITQAIRSPEVTRWVSQVAAVPGVRQELVKQQRLLGRDGGAVLEGRDIGTHVFPDAELKVFLTASLGERAQRRQHQLQAQGQVVSLEELKAQLEQRDRYDSERQIAPLRPAPDAILIDTDHLSQAEVENKIVTLYRQLLEKAGSEQPDAKG
;
A
#
# COMPACT_ATOMS: atom_id res chain seq x y z
N MET A 1 -3.55 -16.96 18.07
CA MET A 1 -2.60 -17.44 17.02
C MET A 1 -2.25 -18.90 17.24
N GLN A 2 -2.16 -19.73 16.19
CA GLN A 2 -1.65 -21.10 16.25
C GLN A 2 -0.21 -21.14 15.70
N TRP A 3 0.65 -21.96 16.34
CA TRP A 3 2.02 -22.18 15.88
C TRP A 3 2.15 -23.63 15.41
N LEU A 4 2.24 -23.83 14.09
CA LEU A 4 2.19 -25.15 13.45
C LEU A 4 3.57 -25.52 12.90
N ARG A 5 3.98 -26.78 13.09
CA ARG A 5 5.29 -27.28 12.65
C ARG A 5 5.19 -28.33 11.54
N THR A 6 4.02 -28.91 11.33
CA THR A 6 3.86 -30.00 10.34
C THR A 6 2.93 -29.60 9.18
N VAL A 7 3.22 -30.12 8.01
CA VAL A 7 2.38 -29.95 6.81
C VAL A 7 0.96 -30.47 7.04
N ALA A 8 0.83 -31.59 7.78
CA ALA A 8 -0.48 -32.17 8.09
C ALA A 8 -1.35 -31.18 8.89
N ALA A 9 -0.79 -30.59 9.97
CA ALA A 9 -1.51 -29.63 10.79
C ALA A 9 -1.87 -28.35 10.01
N LEU A 10 -0.97 -27.87 9.16
CA LEU A 10 -1.24 -26.70 8.30
C LEU A 10 -2.39 -26.98 7.33
N ARG A 11 -2.37 -28.13 6.64
CA ARG A 11 -3.44 -28.52 5.70
C ARG A 11 -4.79 -28.68 6.40
N GLU A 12 -4.81 -29.29 7.59
CA GLU A 12 -6.02 -29.39 8.41
C GLU A 12 -6.59 -28.02 8.76
N GLN A 13 -5.73 -27.08 9.16
CA GLN A 13 -6.16 -25.74 9.51
C GLN A 13 -6.67 -24.94 8.31
N VAL A 14 -5.96 -24.97 7.18
CA VAL A 14 -6.36 -24.30 5.94
C VAL A 14 -7.69 -24.88 5.42
N ALA A 15 -7.91 -26.19 5.55
CA ALA A 15 -9.17 -26.81 5.12
C ALA A 15 -10.40 -26.29 5.89
N LYS A 16 -10.22 -25.82 7.14
CA LYS A 16 -11.30 -25.21 7.95
C LYS A 16 -11.70 -23.82 7.43
N TRP A 17 -10.84 -23.17 6.64
CA TRP A 17 -11.04 -21.83 6.10
C TRP A 17 -11.58 -21.81 4.66
N ARG A 18 -12.15 -22.92 4.18
CA ARG A 18 -12.75 -22.98 2.84
C ARG A 18 -13.82 -21.93 2.67
N GLY A 19 -13.68 -21.13 1.62
CA GLY A 19 -14.61 -20.02 1.32
C GLY A 19 -14.21 -18.67 1.90
N SER A 20 -13.17 -18.63 2.74
CA SER A 20 -12.56 -17.39 3.23
C SER A 20 -11.32 -17.01 2.38
N THR A 21 -10.95 -15.74 2.41
CA THR A 21 -9.71 -15.28 1.80
C THR A 21 -8.52 -15.53 2.73
N ILE A 22 -7.53 -16.27 2.24
CA ILE A 22 -6.31 -16.59 2.97
C ILE A 22 -5.16 -15.78 2.36
N GLY A 23 -4.43 -15.05 3.20
CA GLY A 23 -3.20 -14.38 2.85
C GLY A 23 -1.98 -15.11 3.38
N LEU A 24 -0.90 -15.14 2.60
CA LEU A 24 0.37 -15.74 2.98
C LEU A 24 1.47 -14.67 3.00
N VAL A 25 2.25 -14.65 4.07
CA VAL A 25 3.47 -13.83 4.20
C VAL A 25 4.66 -14.76 4.40
N PRO A 26 5.41 -15.12 3.34
CA PRO A 26 6.60 -15.96 3.47
C PRO A 26 7.76 -15.19 4.10
N THR A 27 8.38 -15.73 5.15
CA THR A 27 9.55 -15.15 5.80
C THR A 27 10.56 -16.21 6.19
N MET A 28 11.78 -15.77 6.51
CA MET A 28 12.80 -16.61 7.14
C MET A 28 12.95 -16.37 8.65
N GLY A 29 12.00 -15.65 9.25
CA GLY A 29 12.08 -15.25 10.66
C GLY A 29 13.00 -14.06 10.92
N SER A 30 13.33 -13.84 12.20
CA SER A 30 14.00 -12.62 12.68
C SER A 30 13.24 -11.37 12.18
N LEU A 31 11.96 -11.35 12.53
CA LEU A 31 11.01 -10.37 12.02
C LEU A 31 11.40 -8.94 12.43
N HIS A 32 11.12 -8.00 11.57
CA HIS A 32 11.36 -6.58 11.76
C HIS A 32 10.24 -5.77 11.09
N GLU A 33 10.27 -4.45 11.21
CA GLU A 33 9.20 -3.56 10.73
C GLU A 33 8.87 -3.77 9.23
N GLY A 34 9.87 -4.12 8.41
CA GLY A 34 9.65 -4.51 7.02
C GLY A 34 8.69 -5.71 6.88
N HIS A 35 8.89 -6.77 7.66
CA HIS A 35 7.98 -7.94 7.68
C HIS A 35 6.62 -7.60 8.29
N LEU A 36 6.59 -6.81 9.37
CA LEU A 36 5.36 -6.39 10.01
C LEU A 36 4.47 -5.55 9.07
N SER A 37 5.05 -4.76 8.18
CA SER A 37 4.29 -4.02 7.16
C SER A 37 3.53 -4.95 6.20
N LEU A 38 4.15 -6.08 5.79
CA LEU A 38 3.51 -7.11 4.97
C LEU A 38 2.38 -7.80 5.74
N ILE A 39 2.64 -8.19 7.00
CA ILE A 39 1.67 -8.86 7.87
C ILE A 39 0.46 -7.96 8.11
N ARG A 40 0.65 -6.69 8.46
CA ARG A 40 -0.44 -5.73 8.65
C ARG A 40 -1.27 -5.56 7.38
N ARG A 41 -0.63 -5.49 6.22
CA ARG A 41 -1.32 -5.40 4.94
C ARG A 41 -2.12 -6.67 4.65
N CYS A 42 -1.54 -7.85 4.87
CA CYS A 42 -2.23 -9.13 4.75
C CYS A 42 -3.47 -9.19 5.63
N ARG A 43 -3.35 -8.79 6.91
CA ARG A 43 -4.46 -8.72 7.88
C ARG A 43 -5.58 -7.77 7.47
N GLN A 44 -5.26 -6.71 6.75
CA GLN A 44 -6.26 -5.76 6.25
C GLN A 44 -7.00 -6.26 5.01
N GLU A 45 -6.35 -7.11 4.21
CA GLU A 45 -6.85 -7.52 2.90
C GLU A 45 -7.39 -8.96 2.86
N CYS A 46 -7.16 -9.77 3.89
CA CYS A 46 -7.56 -11.17 3.97
C CYS A 46 -8.29 -11.50 5.27
N ASP A 47 -9.19 -12.49 5.23
CA ASP A 47 -9.91 -12.97 6.40
C ASP A 47 -8.98 -13.72 7.37
N HIS A 48 -8.02 -14.49 6.81
CA HIS A 48 -7.03 -15.24 7.56
C HIS A 48 -5.62 -14.95 7.07
N THR A 49 -4.69 -14.86 8.01
CA THR A 49 -3.27 -14.59 7.73
C THR A 49 -2.41 -15.76 8.19
N VAL A 50 -1.66 -16.31 7.24
CA VAL A 50 -0.61 -17.30 7.48
C VAL A 50 0.76 -16.61 7.30
N VAL A 51 1.62 -16.70 8.30
CA VAL A 51 3.03 -16.31 8.20
C VAL A 51 3.86 -17.58 8.20
N SER A 52 4.73 -17.77 7.20
CA SER A 52 5.72 -18.85 7.29
C SER A 52 7.02 -18.32 7.87
N ILE A 53 7.65 -19.08 8.75
CA ILE A 53 8.98 -18.83 9.30
C ILE A 53 9.84 -20.05 8.98
N PHE A 54 10.63 -19.97 7.90
CA PHE A 54 11.47 -21.06 7.45
C PHE A 54 12.78 -20.56 6.88
N VAL A 55 13.89 -20.79 7.60
CA VAL A 55 15.24 -20.48 7.09
C VAL A 55 15.62 -21.55 6.06
N ASN A 56 15.38 -21.23 4.79
CA ASN A 56 15.51 -22.15 3.67
C ASN A 56 16.99 -22.40 3.31
N PRO A 57 17.59 -23.56 3.59
CA PRO A 57 19.00 -23.82 3.28
C PRO A 57 19.27 -23.88 1.77
N LEU A 58 18.25 -24.19 0.95
CA LEU A 58 18.40 -24.38 -0.50
C LEU A 58 18.71 -23.08 -1.25
N GLN A 59 18.50 -21.94 -0.62
CA GLN A 59 18.78 -20.63 -1.21
C GLN A 59 20.13 -20.03 -0.78
N PHE A 60 20.90 -20.73 0.05
CA PHE A 60 22.20 -20.29 0.51
C PHE A 60 23.31 -21.02 -0.24
N GLY A 61 24.30 -20.25 -0.70
CA GLY A 61 25.53 -20.79 -1.26
C GLY A 61 26.49 -21.32 -0.17
N PRO A 62 27.52 -22.07 -0.57
CA PRO A 62 28.46 -22.67 0.39
C PRO A 62 29.16 -21.69 1.33
N ASN A 63 29.31 -20.43 0.91
CA ASN A 63 30.00 -19.39 1.67
C ASN A 63 29.04 -18.30 2.17
N GLU A 64 27.75 -18.56 2.21
CA GLU A 64 26.75 -17.63 2.70
C GLU A 64 26.42 -17.86 4.19
N ASP A 65 25.66 -16.96 4.77
CA ASP A 65 25.44 -16.84 6.22
C ASP A 65 24.36 -17.79 6.79
N TRP A 66 24.05 -18.94 6.15
CA TRP A 66 22.96 -19.83 6.58
C TRP A 66 23.08 -20.29 8.04
N GLU A 67 24.27 -20.70 8.49
CA GLU A 67 24.48 -21.14 9.87
C GLU A 67 24.32 -20.00 10.89
N ARG A 68 24.75 -18.80 10.50
CA ARG A 68 24.70 -17.58 11.32
C ARG A 68 23.42 -16.78 11.14
N TYR A 69 22.53 -17.20 10.21
CA TYR A 69 21.31 -16.45 9.93
C TYR A 69 20.49 -16.30 11.22
N PRO A 70 20.03 -15.08 11.58
CA PRO A 70 19.38 -14.82 12.85
C PRO A 70 18.11 -15.65 13.02
N ARG A 71 17.97 -16.29 14.16
CA ARG A 71 16.78 -17.06 14.56
C ARG A 71 16.32 -16.57 15.92
N ASP A 72 15.09 -16.09 16.00
CA ASP A 72 14.51 -15.49 17.21
C ASP A 72 13.04 -15.92 17.31
N GLU A 73 12.82 -17.21 17.61
CA GLU A 73 11.48 -17.79 17.60
C GLU A 73 10.54 -17.13 18.63
N GLU A 74 11.05 -16.76 19.79
CA GLU A 74 10.26 -16.11 20.84
C GLU A 74 9.87 -14.69 20.45
N GLY A 75 10.82 -13.91 19.93
CA GLY A 75 10.57 -12.56 19.40
C GLY A 75 9.61 -12.59 18.21
N ASP A 76 9.81 -13.49 17.26
CA ASP A 76 8.94 -13.67 16.11
C ASP A 76 7.51 -14.05 16.50
N ARG A 77 7.37 -14.93 17.49
CA ARG A 77 6.07 -15.32 18.06
C ARG A 77 5.35 -14.12 18.66
N ALA A 78 6.02 -13.36 19.51
CA ALA A 78 5.45 -12.17 20.15
C ALA A 78 5.01 -11.13 19.13
N LEU A 79 5.83 -10.89 18.10
CA LEU A 79 5.51 -9.95 17.01
C LEU A 79 4.32 -10.42 16.17
N CYS A 80 4.23 -11.71 15.84
CA CYS A 80 3.09 -12.27 15.12
C CYS A 80 1.79 -12.21 15.93
N GLU A 81 1.85 -12.51 17.24
CA GLU A 81 0.70 -12.37 18.13
C GLU A 81 0.20 -10.94 18.23
N ALA A 82 1.10 -10.00 18.46
CA ALA A 82 0.77 -8.56 18.50
C ALA A 82 0.20 -8.04 17.17
N ALA A 83 0.66 -8.59 16.04
CA ALA A 83 0.14 -8.26 14.71
C ALA A 83 -1.19 -8.96 14.37
N GLY A 84 -1.69 -9.86 15.22
CA GLY A 84 -2.95 -10.55 15.03
C GLY A 84 -2.92 -11.65 13.97
N VAL A 85 -1.78 -12.32 13.76
CA VAL A 85 -1.62 -13.45 12.84
C VAL A 85 -2.47 -14.62 13.31
N ASP A 86 -3.13 -15.32 12.39
CA ASP A 86 -3.96 -16.48 12.73
C ASP A 86 -3.12 -17.75 12.88
N VAL A 87 -2.20 -17.99 11.94
CA VAL A 87 -1.30 -19.14 11.91
C VAL A 87 0.12 -18.72 11.60
N VAL A 88 1.07 -19.18 12.39
CA VAL A 88 2.49 -19.24 12.02
C VAL A 88 2.83 -20.67 11.65
N PHE A 89 3.37 -20.87 10.46
CA PHE A 89 3.90 -22.14 9.99
C PHE A 89 5.43 -22.11 10.07
N ALA A 90 5.97 -22.84 11.05
CA ALA A 90 7.41 -22.89 11.32
C ALA A 90 7.92 -24.34 11.26
N PRO A 91 7.99 -24.94 10.06
CA PRO A 91 8.41 -26.33 9.86
C PRO A 91 9.92 -26.50 10.05
N ASP A 92 10.35 -27.72 10.28
CA ASP A 92 11.75 -28.12 10.22
C ASP A 92 12.19 -28.46 8.78
N LEU A 93 13.48 -28.82 8.63
CA LEU A 93 14.07 -29.15 7.33
C LEU A 93 13.50 -30.43 6.73
N GLN A 94 13.15 -31.42 7.56
CA GLN A 94 12.61 -32.71 7.11
C GLN A 94 11.18 -32.51 6.59
N GLU A 95 10.37 -31.75 7.30
CA GLU A 95 9.00 -31.46 6.94
C GLU A 95 8.89 -30.75 5.58
N MET A 96 9.84 -29.85 5.27
CA MET A 96 9.93 -29.18 3.97
C MET A 96 10.73 -29.95 2.93
N GLY A 97 11.27 -31.11 3.29
CA GLY A 97 12.18 -31.87 2.43
C GLY A 97 13.39 -31.05 1.97
N ALA A 98 13.86 -30.12 2.81
CA ALA A 98 14.90 -29.15 2.47
C ALA A 98 16.27 -29.49 3.10
N ASP A 99 16.44 -30.72 3.57
CA ASP A 99 17.72 -31.17 4.08
C ASP A 99 18.78 -31.13 2.96
N PRO A 100 19.89 -30.38 3.13
CA PRO A 100 20.96 -30.30 2.15
C PRO A 100 21.54 -31.67 1.75
N ALA A 101 21.51 -32.67 2.63
CA ALA A 101 21.98 -34.02 2.33
C ALA A 101 21.11 -34.73 1.29
N SER A 102 19.83 -34.46 1.24
CA SER A 102 18.87 -35.03 0.28
C SER A 102 18.62 -34.14 -0.95
N ALA A 103 19.29 -32.97 -1.03
CA ALA A 103 19.05 -31.99 -2.09
C ALA A 103 19.33 -32.50 -3.52
N ARG A 104 20.08 -33.59 -3.69
CA ARG A 104 20.41 -34.17 -4.99
C ARG A 104 19.25 -34.94 -5.62
N ASP A 105 18.35 -35.48 -4.82
CA ASP A 105 17.22 -36.30 -5.27
C ASP A 105 15.88 -35.66 -4.88
N ARG A 106 15.57 -34.52 -5.53
CA ARG A 106 14.31 -33.78 -5.33
C ARG A 106 13.84 -33.11 -6.58
N THR A 107 12.55 -32.83 -6.65
CA THR A 107 11.99 -31.96 -7.70
C THR A 107 12.38 -30.51 -7.42
N TRP A 108 12.90 -29.85 -8.45
CA TRP A 108 13.24 -28.44 -8.42
C TRP A 108 12.30 -27.61 -9.26
N VAL A 109 12.10 -26.36 -8.85
CA VAL A 109 11.44 -25.34 -9.67
C VAL A 109 12.51 -24.34 -10.11
N ASP A 110 12.80 -24.34 -11.41
CA ASP A 110 13.79 -23.45 -12.01
C ASP A 110 13.13 -22.20 -12.58
N PRO A 111 13.55 -21.00 -12.17
CA PRO A 111 13.13 -19.77 -12.83
C PRO A 111 13.64 -19.70 -14.28
N PRO A 112 12.94 -18.95 -15.19
CA PRO A 112 13.41 -18.75 -16.55
C PRO A 112 14.83 -18.16 -16.57
N PRO A 113 15.75 -18.69 -17.42
CA PRO A 113 17.13 -18.20 -17.52
C PRO A 113 17.24 -16.69 -17.81
N SER A 114 16.26 -16.12 -18.50
CA SER A 114 16.20 -14.69 -18.81
C SER A 114 16.11 -13.79 -17.57
N LEU A 115 15.56 -14.29 -16.44
CA LEU A 115 15.46 -13.57 -15.16
C LEU A 115 16.68 -13.78 -14.26
N LEU A 116 17.68 -14.55 -14.71
CA LEU A 116 18.88 -14.92 -13.95
C LEU A 116 20.17 -14.30 -14.50
N GLN A 117 20.08 -13.37 -15.44
CA GLN A 117 21.25 -12.80 -16.12
C GLN A 117 21.82 -11.54 -15.44
N THR A 118 21.07 -10.91 -14.56
CA THR A 118 21.39 -9.62 -13.93
C THR A 118 21.21 -9.68 -12.42
N LEU A 119 21.57 -8.60 -11.75
CA LEU A 119 21.35 -8.36 -10.33
C LEU A 119 21.99 -9.42 -9.40
N CYS A 120 21.22 -10.04 -8.53
CA CYS A 120 21.69 -11.03 -7.56
C CYS A 120 22.06 -12.37 -8.19
N ALA A 121 21.37 -12.79 -9.26
CA ALA A 121 21.46 -14.15 -9.77
C ALA A 121 22.86 -14.58 -10.25
N PRO A 122 23.65 -13.76 -11.00
CA PRO A 122 25.01 -14.11 -11.38
C PRO A 122 25.96 -14.27 -10.18
N HIS A 123 25.68 -13.58 -9.08
CA HIS A 123 26.48 -13.57 -7.87
C HIS A 123 26.06 -14.63 -6.83
N ARG A 124 24.91 -15.27 -7.05
CA ARG A 124 24.33 -16.27 -6.15
C ARG A 124 23.77 -17.48 -6.95
N PRO A 125 24.65 -18.28 -7.56
CA PRO A 125 24.22 -19.45 -8.36
C PRO A 125 23.34 -20.39 -7.53
N GLY A 126 22.17 -20.79 -8.09
CA GLY A 126 21.22 -21.67 -7.41
C GLY A 126 20.28 -21.02 -6.42
N HIS A 127 20.54 -19.79 -5.99
CA HIS A 127 19.72 -19.08 -5.01
C HIS A 127 18.24 -19.05 -5.39
N PHE A 128 17.91 -18.56 -6.57
CA PHE A 128 16.52 -18.41 -7.00
C PHE A 128 15.82 -19.73 -7.33
N ARG A 129 16.56 -20.79 -7.67
CA ARG A 129 16.03 -22.17 -7.72
C ARG A 129 15.55 -22.60 -6.32
N GLY A 130 16.37 -22.35 -5.28
CA GLY A 130 16.01 -22.65 -3.89
C GLY A 130 14.79 -21.86 -3.43
N VAL A 131 14.75 -20.56 -3.72
CA VAL A 131 13.59 -19.68 -3.41
C VAL A 131 12.33 -20.15 -4.13
N ALA A 132 12.38 -20.34 -5.45
CA ALA A 132 11.24 -20.76 -6.26
C ALA A 132 10.64 -22.07 -5.77
N THR A 133 11.50 -23.05 -5.46
CA THR A 133 11.08 -24.38 -4.99
C THR A 133 10.30 -24.29 -3.66
N ILE A 134 10.81 -23.57 -2.68
CA ILE A 134 10.14 -23.44 -1.36
C ILE A 134 8.89 -22.56 -1.47
N VAL A 135 8.92 -21.49 -2.25
CA VAL A 135 7.73 -20.63 -2.41
C VAL A 135 6.60 -21.41 -3.09
N VAL A 136 6.88 -22.21 -4.12
CA VAL A 136 5.85 -23.07 -4.74
C VAL A 136 5.28 -24.08 -3.74
N GLN A 137 6.11 -24.69 -2.90
CA GLN A 137 5.62 -25.57 -1.83
C GLN A 137 4.68 -24.83 -0.89
N LEU A 138 5.05 -23.65 -0.41
CA LEU A 138 4.23 -22.84 0.48
C LEU A 138 2.90 -22.42 -0.19
N LEU A 139 2.92 -22.00 -1.46
CA LEU A 139 1.72 -21.67 -2.21
C LEU A 139 0.78 -22.88 -2.36
N ASN A 140 1.32 -24.07 -2.61
CA ASN A 140 0.53 -25.30 -2.70
C ASN A 140 0.00 -25.79 -1.36
N LEU A 141 0.71 -25.55 -0.25
CA LEU A 141 0.29 -25.96 1.08
C LEU A 141 -0.80 -25.06 1.64
N VAL A 142 -0.64 -23.75 1.49
CA VAL A 142 -1.56 -22.74 2.04
C VAL A 142 -2.71 -22.43 1.07
N GLN A 143 -2.50 -22.57 -0.23
CA GLN A 143 -3.46 -22.21 -1.29
C GLN A 143 -4.04 -20.80 -1.09
N PRO A 144 -3.18 -19.77 -0.88
CA PRO A 144 -3.65 -18.45 -0.54
C PRO A 144 -4.22 -17.75 -1.77
N GLN A 145 -5.24 -16.93 -1.59
CA GLN A 145 -5.72 -16.02 -2.64
C GLN A 145 -4.72 -14.88 -2.87
N ARG A 146 -3.96 -14.49 -1.84
CA ARG A 146 -2.93 -13.44 -1.92
C ARG A 146 -1.67 -13.84 -1.18
N ALA A 147 -0.50 -13.56 -1.78
CA ALA A 147 0.79 -13.74 -1.12
C ALA A 147 1.60 -12.43 -1.20
N TYR A 148 2.16 -12.01 -0.07
CA TYR A 148 2.74 -10.68 0.12
C TYR A 148 4.26 -10.77 0.11
N PHE A 149 4.91 -9.98 -0.77
CA PHE A 149 6.36 -9.94 -0.94
C PHE A 149 6.89 -8.51 -0.94
N GLY A 150 8.02 -8.29 -0.27
CA GLY A 150 8.66 -6.98 -0.21
C GLY A 150 9.34 -6.60 -1.53
N GLN A 151 9.17 -5.35 -1.96
CA GLN A 151 9.85 -4.80 -3.15
C GLN A 151 11.36 -4.63 -2.94
N LYS A 152 11.86 -4.69 -1.71
CA LYS A 152 13.30 -4.68 -1.43
C LYS A 152 14.01 -5.82 -2.16
N ASP A 153 13.43 -7.01 -2.21
CA ASP A 153 13.95 -8.18 -2.91
C ASP A 153 13.35 -8.24 -4.34
N ALA A 154 13.58 -7.18 -5.13
CA ALA A 154 12.89 -6.93 -6.40
C ALA A 154 13.07 -8.06 -7.43
N GLN A 155 14.26 -8.64 -7.56
CA GLN A 155 14.48 -9.78 -8.45
C GLN A 155 13.69 -11.01 -8.00
N GLN A 156 13.63 -11.28 -6.70
CA GLN A 156 12.81 -12.34 -6.14
C GLN A 156 11.32 -12.12 -6.45
N LEU A 157 10.84 -10.89 -6.27
CA LEU A 157 9.46 -10.53 -6.57
C LEU A 157 9.11 -10.76 -8.05
N ALA A 158 9.95 -10.31 -8.98
CA ALA A 158 9.75 -10.51 -10.42
C ALA A 158 9.73 -12.02 -10.78
N ILE A 159 10.65 -12.80 -10.22
CA ILE A 159 10.72 -14.25 -10.42
C ILE A 159 9.45 -14.93 -9.89
N ILE A 160 8.97 -14.58 -8.71
CA ILE A 160 7.78 -15.20 -8.12
C ILE A 160 6.52 -14.82 -8.90
N GLN A 161 6.38 -13.57 -9.35
CA GLN A 161 5.28 -13.15 -10.21
C GLN A 161 5.26 -13.95 -11.52
N ARG A 162 6.41 -14.10 -12.16
CA ARG A 162 6.55 -14.91 -13.38
C ARG A 162 6.22 -16.39 -13.14
N LEU A 163 6.69 -16.96 -12.04
CA LEU A 163 6.44 -18.34 -11.65
C LEU A 163 4.93 -18.62 -11.45
N VAL A 164 4.22 -17.76 -10.74
CA VAL A 164 2.77 -17.89 -10.52
C VAL A 164 2.02 -17.80 -11.85
N GLN A 165 2.43 -16.91 -12.74
CA GLN A 165 1.85 -16.77 -14.07
C GLN A 165 2.10 -18.03 -14.94
N ASP A 166 3.34 -18.53 -15.00
CA ASP A 166 3.72 -19.65 -15.84
C ASP A 166 3.09 -20.97 -15.35
N LEU A 167 3.10 -21.22 -14.04
CA LEU A 167 2.55 -22.42 -13.41
C LEU A 167 1.03 -22.35 -13.17
N LYS A 168 0.37 -21.25 -13.56
CA LYS A 168 -1.08 -21.03 -13.40
C LYS A 168 -1.55 -21.20 -11.95
N ILE A 169 -0.72 -20.80 -10.99
CA ILE A 169 -1.09 -20.85 -9.59
C ILE A 169 -2.12 -19.76 -9.30
N PRO A 170 -3.30 -20.07 -8.72
CA PRO A 170 -4.39 -19.12 -8.54
C PRO A 170 -4.16 -18.20 -7.33
N THR A 171 -2.97 -17.61 -7.24
CA THR A 171 -2.56 -16.70 -6.15
C THR A 171 -2.16 -15.36 -6.73
N THR A 172 -2.70 -14.27 -6.21
CA THR A 172 -2.24 -12.93 -6.54
C THR A 172 -1.00 -12.58 -5.72
N ILE A 173 0.11 -12.27 -6.39
CA ILE A 173 1.32 -11.77 -5.72
C ILE A 173 1.19 -10.28 -5.48
N VAL A 174 1.23 -9.89 -4.22
CA VAL A 174 1.05 -8.50 -3.77
C VAL A 174 2.41 -7.89 -3.44
N PRO A 175 2.93 -6.97 -4.27
CA PRO A 175 4.16 -6.25 -3.96
C PRO A 175 3.93 -5.26 -2.83
N CYS A 176 4.82 -5.26 -1.83
CA CYS A 176 4.78 -4.35 -0.68
C CYS A 176 5.98 -3.40 -0.70
N PRO A 177 5.77 -2.09 -0.50
CA PRO A 177 6.84 -1.11 -0.53
C PRO A 177 7.97 -1.42 0.46
N THR A 178 9.20 -1.05 0.09
CA THR A 178 10.36 -1.15 0.98
C THR A 178 10.20 -0.21 2.17
N VAL A 179 10.20 -0.76 3.38
CA VAL A 179 10.22 0.03 4.62
C VAL A 179 11.65 0.38 4.97
N ARG A 180 11.87 1.63 5.36
CA ARG A 180 13.20 2.18 5.65
C ARG A 180 13.29 2.71 7.07
N GLU A 181 14.49 2.68 7.61
CA GLU A 181 14.84 3.35 8.85
C GLU A 181 14.98 4.87 8.63
N ALA A 182 15.11 5.65 9.69
CA ALA A 182 15.11 7.12 9.62
C ALA A 182 16.22 7.72 8.72
N ASP A 183 17.35 7.01 8.57
CA ASP A 183 18.46 7.38 7.70
C ASP A 183 18.35 6.87 6.26
N GLY A 184 17.24 6.21 5.94
CA GLY A 184 16.93 5.68 4.63
C GLY A 184 17.37 4.23 4.39
N LEU A 185 18.16 3.61 5.28
CA LEU A 185 18.54 2.20 5.13
C LEU A 185 17.30 1.30 5.14
N ALA A 186 17.18 0.42 4.16
CA ALA A 186 16.10 -0.57 4.10
C ALA A 186 16.20 -1.55 5.28
N TYR A 187 15.07 -1.83 5.94
CA TYR A 187 15.03 -2.86 6.98
C TYR A 187 15.47 -4.21 6.44
N SER A 188 16.37 -4.86 7.19
CA SER A 188 16.89 -6.19 6.91
C SER A 188 17.28 -6.91 8.19
N SER A 189 17.02 -8.20 8.28
CA SER A 189 17.51 -9.02 9.41
C SER A 189 19.04 -8.97 9.50
N ARG A 190 19.73 -8.74 8.37
CA ARG A 190 21.19 -8.60 8.32
C ARG A 190 21.70 -7.27 8.89
N ASN A 191 20.86 -6.26 9.08
CA ASN A 191 21.28 -5.02 9.74
C ASN A 191 21.77 -5.26 11.18
N ARG A 192 21.35 -6.37 11.81
CA ARG A 192 21.81 -6.78 13.15
C ARG A 192 23.31 -7.16 13.20
N TYR A 193 23.93 -7.43 12.06
CA TYR A 193 25.36 -7.74 11.98
C TYR A 193 26.27 -6.51 11.97
N LEU A 194 25.69 -5.34 11.68
CA LEU A 194 26.44 -4.10 11.48
C LEU A 194 26.82 -3.47 12.82
N SER A 195 28.09 -3.04 12.94
CA SER A 195 28.50 -2.13 14.00
C SER A 195 27.84 -0.74 13.81
N ALA A 196 27.99 0.14 14.79
CA ALA A 196 27.45 1.50 14.68
C ALA A 196 28.08 2.27 13.50
N GLU A 197 29.36 2.10 13.26
CA GLU A 197 30.10 2.69 12.13
C GLU A 197 29.65 2.06 10.81
N GLU A 198 29.62 0.73 10.74
CA GLU A 198 29.14 0.01 9.55
C GLU A 198 27.69 0.37 9.21
N ARG A 199 26.88 0.64 10.22
CA ARG A 199 25.48 1.07 10.06
C ARG A 199 25.40 2.44 9.35
N GLN A 200 26.29 3.40 9.67
CA GLN A 200 26.36 4.69 9.00
C GLN A 200 26.82 4.55 7.54
N VAL A 201 27.80 3.68 7.30
CA VAL A 201 28.28 3.32 5.96
C VAL A 201 27.15 2.72 5.12
N ALA A 202 26.37 1.79 5.69
CA ALA A 202 25.29 1.09 4.99
C ALA A 202 24.20 2.04 4.45
N ALA A 203 23.91 3.15 5.12
CA ALA A 203 22.98 4.18 4.63
C ALA A 203 23.42 4.81 3.30
N GLY A 204 24.69 4.67 2.92
CA GLY A 204 25.24 5.05 1.62
C GLY A 204 24.58 4.37 0.44
N LEU A 205 24.05 3.12 0.61
CA LEU A 205 23.33 2.44 -0.46
C LEU A 205 22.10 3.27 -0.90
N TYR A 206 21.31 3.71 0.07
CA TYR A 206 20.11 4.50 -0.25
C TYR A 206 20.44 5.88 -0.78
N ARG A 207 21.49 6.54 -0.25
CA ARG A 207 21.94 7.83 -0.79
C ARG A 207 22.33 7.71 -2.26
N ALA A 208 23.10 6.67 -2.62
CA ALA A 208 23.47 6.42 -4.01
C ALA A 208 22.25 6.20 -4.93
N LEU A 209 21.31 5.36 -4.50
CA LEU A 209 20.06 5.16 -5.25
C LEU A 209 19.26 6.46 -5.40
N ARG A 210 19.17 7.25 -4.34
CA ARG A 210 18.52 8.56 -4.35
C ARG A 210 19.18 9.53 -5.32
N ARG A 211 20.51 9.56 -5.36
CA ARG A 211 21.24 10.42 -6.27
C ARG A 211 20.97 10.07 -7.74
N GLY A 212 20.94 8.78 -8.05
CA GLY A 212 20.53 8.32 -9.40
C GLY A 212 19.07 8.67 -9.72
N TYR A 213 18.16 8.53 -8.76
CA TYR A 213 16.76 8.90 -8.90
C TYR A 213 16.58 10.42 -9.13
N GLU A 214 17.27 11.25 -8.37
CA GLU A 214 17.24 12.71 -8.51
C GLU A 214 17.79 13.17 -9.87
N HIS A 215 18.86 12.53 -10.36
CA HIS A 215 19.41 12.77 -11.67
C HIS A 215 18.40 12.47 -12.78
N TRP A 216 17.73 11.32 -12.68
CA TRP A 216 16.64 10.97 -13.61
C TRP A 216 15.45 11.94 -13.53
N GLN A 217 15.06 12.39 -12.35
CA GLN A 217 14.00 13.41 -12.19
C GLN A 217 14.39 14.75 -12.79
N ALA A 218 15.68 15.09 -12.82
CA ALA A 218 16.19 16.31 -13.47
C ALA A 218 16.11 16.27 -15.01
N GLY A 219 15.66 15.14 -15.59
CA GLY A 219 15.34 15.00 -17.01
C GLY A 219 16.27 14.09 -17.82
N ASP A 220 17.37 13.61 -17.25
CA ASP A 220 18.23 12.63 -17.91
C ASP A 220 17.68 11.22 -17.73
N SER A 221 17.10 10.66 -18.80
CA SER A 221 16.58 9.29 -18.81
C SER A 221 17.63 8.23 -19.17
N SER A 222 18.85 8.62 -19.51
CA SER A 222 19.90 7.69 -19.92
C SER A 222 20.39 6.84 -18.76
N ALA A 223 20.58 5.53 -19.01
CA ALA A 223 21.13 4.63 -18.00
C ALA A 223 22.55 5.05 -17.59
N GLU A 224 23.35 5.53 -18.52
CA GLU A 224 24.71 5.97 -18.27
C GLU A 224 24.74 7.15 -17.27
N GLY A 225 23.94 8.19 -17.48
CA GLY A 225 23.87 9.35 -16.59
C GLY A 225 23.35 8.99 -15.20
N ILE A 226 22.28 8.19 -15.13
CA ILE A 226 21.67 7.73 -13.87
C ILE A 226 22.68 6.90 -13.05
N LEU A 227 23.33 5.94 -13.69
CA LEU A 227 24.33 5.07 -13.02
C LEU A 227 25.59 5.85 -12.63
N ALA A 228 26.05 6.79 -13.45
CA ALA A 228 27.17 7.66 -13.13
C ALA A 228 26.89 8.53 -11.90
N ALA A 229 25.68 9.15 -11.83
CA ALA A 229 25.28 9.95 -10.68
C ALA A 229 25.22 9.13 -9.39
N ALA A 230 24.69 7.90 -9.45
CA ALA A 230 24.65 7.01 -8.31
C ALA A 230 26.06 6.53 -7.88
N ARG A 231 26.96 6.26 -8.83
CA ARG A 231 28.36 5.87 -8.55
C ARG A 231 29.17 6.98 -7.90
N ALA A 232 28.98 8.23 -8.36
CA ALA A 232 29.67 9.38 -7.78
C ALA A 232 29.34 9.56 -6.30
N GLU A 233 28.12 9.24 -5.86
CA GLU A 233 27.76 9.25 -4.44
C GLU A 233 28.50 8.16 -3.65
N LEU A 234 28.73 6.99 -4.25
CA LEU A 234 29.47 5.88 -3.60
C LEU A 234 30.94 6.21 -3.38
N GLU A 235 31.56 7.09 -4.17
CA GLU A 235 32.94 7.55 -3.97
C GLU A 235 33.12 8.26 -2.63
N HIS A 236 32.05 8.82 -2.06
CA HIS A 236 32.07 9.43 -0.72
C HIS A 236 31.96 8.40 0.42
N THR A 237 31.82 7.11 0.09
CA THR A 237 31.69 6.02 1.05
C THR A 237 32.56 4.83 0.61
N PRO A 238 33.89 4.95 0.64
CA PRO A 238 34.83 3.95 0.11
C PRO A 238 34.79 2.62 0.86
N GLU A 239 34.24 2.58 2.06
CA GLU A 239 34.03 1.35 2.85
C GLU A 239 32.90 0.49 2.28
N LEU A 240 32.07 1.03 1.39
CA LEU A 240 31.07 0.29 0.64
C LEU A 240 31.73 -0.43 -0.54
N ARG A 241 31.93 -1.74 -0.41
CA ARG A 241 32.45 -2.56 -1.50
C ARG A 241 31.31 -2.94 -2.45
N LEU A 242 31.16 -2.17 -3.53
CA LEU A 242 30.13 -2.39 -4.53
C LEU A 242 30.27 -3.77 -5.19
N GLN A 243 29.16 -4.53 -5.27
CA GLN A 243 29.07 -5.77 -6.02
C GLN A 243 28.40 -5.54 -7.38
N TYR A 244 27.27 -4.90 -7.42
CA TYR A 244 26.64 -4.40 -8.63
C TYR A 244 25.86 -3.12 -8.37
N LEU A 245 25.74 -2.30 -9.40
CA LEU A 245 24.80 -1.18 -9.53
C LEU A 245 24.26 -1.23 -10.96
N GLU A 246 22.99 -1.57 -11.10
CA GLU A 246 22.38 -1.87 -12.39
C GLU A 246 21.04 -1.17 -12.53
N LEU A 247 20.70 -0.81 -13.77
CA LEU A 247 19.41 -0.27 -14.16
C LEU A 247 18.75 -1.24 -15.13
N VAL A 248 17.63 -1.83 -14.71
CA VAL A 248 16.95 -2.89 -15.47
C VAL A 248 15.45 -2.60 -15.60
N ASP A 249 14.80 -3.24 -16.54
CA ASP A 249 13.34 -3.29 -16.61
C ASP A 249 12.78 -4.08 -15.38
N PRO A 250 11.79 -3.56 -14.64
CA PRO A 250 11.34 -4.18 -13.40
C PRO A 250 10.65 -5.55 -13.56
N GLN A 251 10.21 -5.92 -14.78
CA GLN A 251 9.52 -7.18 -15.04
C GLN A 251 10.41 -8.21 -15.72
N SER A 252 11.07 -7.81 -16.80
CA SER A 252 11.95 -8.68 -17.58
C SER A 252 13.36 -8.80 -17.00
N LEU A 253 13.75 -7.89 -16.12
CA LEU A 253 15.08 -7.72 -15.53
C LEU A 253 16.20 -7.54 -16.57
N GLN A 254 15.85 -7.19 -17.80
CA GLN A 254 16.82 -6.89 -18.84
C GLN A 254 17.44 -5.50 -18.63
N PRO A 255 18.74 -5.32 -18.89
CA PRO A 255 19.37 -4.01 -18.79
C PRO A 255 18.68 -2.97 -19.66
N LEU A 256 18.49 -1.78 -19.14
CA LEU A 256 17.97 -0.63 -19.87
C LEU A 256 19.11 0.28 -20.31
N SER A 257 19.04 0.80 -21.53
CA SER A 257 19.86 1.92 -21.98
C SER A 257 19.23 3.27 -21.65
N GLU A 258 17.92 3.29 -21.47
CA GLU A 258 17.13 4.48 -21.18
C GLU A 258 15.86 4.11 -20.39
N VAL A 259 15.47 4.95 -19.42
CA VAL A 259 14.19 4.81 -18.71
C VAL A 259 13.10 5.57 -19.45
N LYS A 260 12.32 4.86 -20.27
CA LYS A 260 11.17 5.44 -20.98
C LYS A 260 9.94 5.58 -20.09
N ASP A 261 9.50 4.47 -19.53
CA ASP A 261 8.31 4.38 -18.66
C ASP A 261 8.69 4.05 -17.23
N LYS A 262 9.38 2.93 -17.04
CA LYS A 262 9.81 2.44 -15.74
C LYS A 262 11.20 1.85 -15.82
N GLY A 263 11.97 2.03 -14.75
CA GLY A 263 13.26 1.40 -14.55
C GLY A 263 13.43 0.97 -13.10
N LEU A 264 14.15 -0.08 -12.85
CA LEU A 264 14.55 -0.53 -11.53
C LEU A 264 16.05 -0.25 -11.37
N LEU A 265 16.39 0.75 -10.56
CA LEU A 265 17.75 1.03 -10.16
C LEU A 265 18.06 0.19 -8.91
N ALA A 266 18.97 -0.77 -9.03
CA ALA A 266 19.25 -1.75 -7.99
C ALA A 266 20.75 -1.81 -7.65
N ILE A 267 21.04 -1.99 -6.36
CA ILE A 267 22.39 -2.04 -5.82
C ILE A 267 22.59 -3.24 -4.90
N ALA A 268 23.76 -3.84 -4.96
CA ALA A 268 24.27 -4.71 -3.90
C ALA A 268 25.70 -4.29 -3.54
N ALA A 269 25.98 -4.26 -2.25
CA ALA A 269 27.31 -3.98 -1.74
C ALA A 269 27.59 -4.74 -0.44
N TYR A 270 28.86 -4.84 -0.10
CA TYR A 270 29.32 -5.34 1.18
C TYR A 270 29.74 -4.18 2.07
N VAL A 271 29.30 -4.23 3.33
CA VAL A 271 29.79 -3.42 4.43
C VAL A 271 30.45 -4.41 5.40
N GLY A 272 31.76 -4.30 5.57
CA GLY A 272 32.52 -5.36 6.22
C GLY A 272 32.28 -6.72 5.56
N GLN A 273 31.74 -7.66 6.33
CA GLN A 273 31.35 -9.01 5.86
C GLN A 273 29.86 -9.09 5.42
N THR A 274 29.08 -8.06 5.68
CA THR A 274 27.63 -8.10 5.49
C THR A 274 27.25 -7.66 4.09
N ARG A 275 26.61 -8.56 3.33
CA ARG A 275 26.05 -8.25 2.02
C ARG A 275 24.67 -7.61 2.17
N LEU A 276 24.51 -6.41 1.66
CA LEU A 276 23.25 -5.65 1.66
C LEU A 276 22.76 -5.41 0.23
N ILE A 277 21.46 -5.36 0.06
CA ILE A 277 20.80 -5.01 -1.21
C ILE A 277 19.75 -3.93 -0.97
N ASP A 278 19.54 -3.10 -1.98
CA ASP A 278 18.48 -2.12 -2.02
C ASP A 278 18.11 -1.79 -3.46
N ASN A 279 16.99 -1.11 -3.66
CA ASN A 279 16.57 -0.63 -4.98
C ASN A 279 15.59 0.54 -4.88
N LEU A 280 15.46 1.26 -6.00
CA LEU A 280 14.40 2.25 -6.24
C LEU A 280 13.76 2.01 -7.60
N LEU A 281 12.44 2.07 -7.63
CA LEU A 281 11.69 2.09 -8.89
C LEU A 281 11.71 3.52 -9.44
N LEU A 282 12.32 3.69 -10.61
CA LEU A 282 12.25 4.89 -11.41
C LEU A 282 10.97 4.79 -12.23
N ALA A 283 9.94 5.47 -11.80
CA ALA A 283 8.73 5.64 -12.58
C ALA A 283 8.44 7.14 -12.55
N ARG A 284 8.35 7.75 -13.70
CA ARG A 284 7.80 9.10 -13.72
C ARG A 284 6.46 9.00 -13.04
N GLU A 285 6.27 9.73 -11.94
CA GLU A 285 4.91 10.03 -11.53
C GLU A 285 4.31 10.72 -12.72
N LYS A 286 3.50 9.99 -13.46
CA LYS A 286 2.77 10.59 -14.54
C LYS A 286 1.76 11.55 -13.93
N SER A 287 2.08 12.84 -13.95
CA SER A 287 1.06 13.79 -14.42
C SER A 287 0.64 13.47 -15.88
N ASP A 288 1.43 12.67 -16.63
CA ASP A 288 1.19 12.37 -18.05
C ASP A 288 1.25 10.88 -18.42
N LEU A 289 1.32 9.94 -17.45
CA LEU A 289 1.16 8.53 -17.69
C LEU A 289 0.04 7.98 -16.78
N LEU A 290 -1.17 8.46 -17.05
CA LEU A 290 -2.29 7.52 -17.02
C LEU A 290 -1.81 6.25 -17.73
N PRO A 291 -1.93 5.05 -17.15
CA PRO A 291 -1.98 3.89 -17.99
C PRO A 291 -3.07 4.24 -19.01
N GLN A 292 -2.69 4.45 -20.27
CA GLN A 292 -3.63 4.16 -21.34
C GLN A 292 -3.98 2.70 -21.05
N LYS A 293 -5.07 2.53 -20.27
CA LYS A 293 -5.76 1.27 -20.26
C LYS A 293 -6.07 1.06 -21.73
N GLU A 294 -5.44 0.04 -22.32
CA GLU A 294 -6.10 -0.65 -23.40
C GLU A 294 -7.57 -0.75 -22.98
N GLU A 295 -8.47 -0.30 -23.85
CA GLU A 295 -9.91 -0.47 -23.66
C GLU A 295 -10.14 -1.96 -23.41
N GLY A 296 -10.25 -2.37 -22.15
CA GLY A 296 -10.33 -3.77 -21.76
C GLY A 296 -9.77 -4.13 -20.38
N ALA A 297 -9.15 -3.18 -19.64
CA ALA A 297 -8.69 -3.48 -18.27
C ALA A 297 -9.91 -3.81 -17.38
N LEU A 298 -9.96 -5.05 -16.93
CA LEU A 298 -11.02 -5.62 -16.10
C LEU A 298 -11.19 -4.79 -14.82
N LEU A 299 -12.34 -4.12 -14.69
CA LEU A 299 -12.79 -3.63 -13.39
C LEU A 299 -12.90 -4.86 -12.47
N PRO A 300 -12.48 -4.76 -11.18
CA PRO A 300 -12.60 -5.87 -10.25
C PRO A 300 -14.05 -6.34 -10.18
N SER A 301 -14.27 -7.64 -10.18
CA SER A 301 -15.62 -8.21 -10.01
C SER A 301 -16.16 -7.88 -8.62
N PRO A 302 -17.44 -7.49 -8.48
CA PRO A 302 -18.02 -7.19 -7.18
C PRO A 302 -18.00 -8.42 -6.29
N LYS A 303 -17.75 -8.20 -5.00
CA LYS A 303 -17.78 -9.25 -3.99
C LYS A 303 -19.18 -9.88 -3.93
N ARG A 304 -19.26 -11.20 -3.91
CA ARG A 304 -20.55 -11.91 -3.76
C ARG A 304 -21.28 -11.44 -2.50
N GLY A 305 -22.49 -10.93 -2.68
CA GLY A 305 -23.41 -10.56 -1.58
C GLY A 305 -23.34 -9.10 -1.10
N ARG A 306 -22.42 -8.26 -1.63
CA ARG A 306 -22.34 -6.82 -1.31
C ARG A 306 -22.57 -5.99 -2.58
N ARG A 307 -23.36 -4.90 -2.47
CA ARG A 307 -23.42 -3.91 -3.56
C ARG A 307 -22.06 -3.21 -3.68
N PRO A 308 -21.59 -2.89 -4.91
CA PRO A 308 -20.30 -2.22 -5.07
C PRO A 308 -20.21 -0.89 -4.33
N LEU A 309 -19.01 -0.59 -3.80
CA LEU A 309 -18.66 0.67 -3.17
C LEU A 309 -17.89 1.57 -4.15
N ILE A 310 -18.12 2.86 -4.06
CA ILE A 310 -17.31 3.89 -4.75
C ILE A 310 -16.51 4.66 -3.71
N ALA A 311 -15.19 4.62 -3.79
CA ALA A 311 -14.27 5.43 -3.00
C ALA A 311 -13.81 6.63 -3.84
N ILE A 312 -14.04 7.86 -3.36
CA ILE A 312 -13.60 9.10 -4.03
C ILE A 312 -12.64 9.85 -3.12
N ASP A 313 -11.36 9.77 -3.44
CA ASP A 313 -10.28 10.42 -2.71
C ASP A 313 -9.69 11.60 -3.49
N GLY A 314 -8.87 12.42 -2.85
CA GLY A 314 -8.16 13.54 -3.49
C GLY A 314 -7.95 14.74 -2.56
N PRO A 315 -7.16 15.73 -2.97
CA PRO A 315 -6.81 16.90 -2.16
C PRO A 315 -8.01 17.82 -1.89
N ALA A 316 -7.83 18.79 -1.00
CA ALA A 316 -8.84 19.80 -0.71
C ALA A 316 -9.11 20.68 -1.94
N GLY A 317 -10.37 20.97 -2.25
CA GLY A 317 -10.75 21.80 -3.39
C GLY A 317 -10.82 21.09 -4.75
N ALA A 318 -10.53 19.79 -4.84
CA ALA A 318 -10.64 19.00 -6.09
C ALA A 318 -12.08 18.66 -6.53
N GLY A 319 -13.11 19.19 -5.87
CA GLY A 319 -14.53 18.98 -6.26
C GLY A 319 -15.17 17.70 -5.74
N LYS A 320 -14.49 16.91 -4.89
CA LYS A 320 -14.97 15.59 -4.43
C LYS A 320 -16.39 15.57 -3.86
N SER A 321 -16.69 16.48 -2.94
CA SER A 321 -17.98 16.46 -2.22
C SER A 321 -19.17 16.72 -3.13
N SER A 322 -19.03 17.64 -4.10
CA SER A 322 -20.06 17.91 -5.08
C SER A 322 -20.28 16.70 -5.99
N VAL A 323 -19.18 16.18 -6.55
CA VAL A 323 -19.20 15.02 -7.45
C VAL A 323 -19.73 13.77 -6.73
N ALA A 324 -19.20 13.45 -5.54
CA ALA A 324 -19.59 12.25 -4.80
C ALA A 324 -21.08 12.24 -4.45
N ARG A 325 -21.61 13.39 -4.07
CA ARG A 325 -23.03 13.57 -3.76
C ARG A 325 -23.93 13.41 -4.98
N ALA A 326 -23.56 14.02 -6.10
CA ALA A 326 -24.29 13.92 -7.34
C ALA A 326 -24.27 12.49 -7.90
N VAL A 327 -23.11 11.82 -7.89
CA VAL A 327 -22.96 10.42 -8.28
C VAL A 327 -23.82 9.51 -7.39
N ALA A 328 -23.82 9.71 -6.07
CA ALA A 328 -24.64 8.93 -5.16
C ALA A 328 -26.13 9.11 -5.44
N ALA A 329 -26.57 10.33 -5.71
CA ALA A 329 -27.97 10.63 -6.09
C ALA A 329 -28.37 9.98 -7.40
N GLN A 330 -27.53 10.09 -8.46
CA GLN A 330 -27.81 9.48 -9.78
C GLN A 330 -27.85 7.95 -9.74
N LEU A 331 -27.04 7.34 -8.89
CA LEU A 331 -26.94 5.88 -8.75
C LEU A 331 -27.82 5.31 -7.63
N GLN A 332 -28.55 6.16 -6.90
CA GLN A 332 -29.35 5.80 -5.73
C GLN A 332 -28.53 5.03 -4.67
N LEU A 333 -27.32 5.52 -4.41
CA LEU A 333 -26.39 4.99 -3.43
C LEU A 333 -26.38 5.87 -2.17
N LEU A 334 -25.94 5.29 -1.05
CA LEU A 334 -25.71 6.03 0.18
C LEU A 334 -24.49 6.96 0.01
N TYR A 335 -24.63 8.24 0.35
CA TYR A 335 -23.49 9.16 0.37
C TYR A 335 -22.93 9.30 1.77
N LEU A 336 -21.61 9.12 1.94
CA LEU A 336 -20.91 9.23 3.20
C LEU A 336 -19.76 10.26 3.12
N ASP A 337 -19.96 11.41 3.78
CA ASP A 337 -18.95 12.45 3.99
C ASP A 337 -18.10 12.09 5.21
N THR A 338 -16.97 11.41 4.99
CA THR A 338 -16.08 11.03 6.10
C THR A 338 -15.39 12.24 6.73
N GLY A 339 -15.18 13.31 5.97
CA GLY A 339 -14.64 14.57 6.48
C GLY A 339 -15.53 15.21 7.55
N ALA A 340 -16.85 15.07 7.43
CA ALA A 340 -17.79 15.55 8.45
C ALA A 340 -17.59 14.84 9.80
N MET A 341 -17.19 13.55 9.80
CA MET A 341 -16.94 12.80 11.03
C MET A 341 -15.73 13.37 11.80
N TYR A 342 -14.63 13.66 11.11
CA TYR A 342 -13.46 14.32 11.74
C TYR A 342 -13.79 15.73 12.23
N ARG A 343 -14.59 16.48 11.47
CA ARG A 343 -15.08 17.80 11.89
C ARG A 343 -15.95 17.72 13.14
N ALA A 344 -16.74 16.67 13.28
CA ALA A 344 -17.58 16.44 14.47
C ALA A 344 -16.73 16.24 15.73
N ILE A 345 -15.68 15.42 15.66
CA ILE A 345 -14.76 15.24 16.79
C ILE A 345 -14.02 16.54 17.11
N THR A 346 -13.58 17.27 16.07
CA THR A 346 -12.92 18.58 16.25
C THR A 346 -13.84 19.56 16.96
N TRP A 347 -15.10 19.67 16.52
CA TRP A 347 -16.08 20.54 17.15
C TRP A 347 -16.35 20.16 18.61
N LEU A 348 -16.54 18.87 18.88
CA LEU A 348 -16.74 18.39 20.27
C LEU A 348 -15.53 18.67 21.16
N ALA A 349 -14.31 18.51 20.66
CA ALA A 349 -13.10 18.83 21.40
C ALA A 349 -13.04 20.30 21.77
N LEU A 350 -13.32 21.20 20.82
CA LEU A 350 -13.39 22.64 21.06
C LEU A 350 -14.48 23.01 22.07
N GLN A 351 -15.69 22.43 21.96
CA GLN A 351 -16.78 22.68 22.89
C GLN A 351 -16.49 22.21 24.31
N ARG A 352 -15.69 21.17 24.48
CA ARG A 352 -15.31 20.61 25.79
C ARG A 352 -14.00 21.16 26.31
N GLY A 353 -13.36 22.09 25.61
CA GLY A 353 -12.06 22.65 25.99
C GLY A 353 -10.93 21.62 26.03
N ILE A 354 -11.02 20.53 25.24
CA ILE A 354 -9.97 19.53 25.14
C ILE A 354 -8.82 20.11 24.33
N PRO A 355 -7.58 20.09 24.84
CA PRO A 355 -6.41 20.53 24.08
C PRO A 355 -6.25 19.70 22.81
N LEU A 356 -6.03 20.36 21.67
CA LEU A 356 -5.96 19.67 20.35
C LEU A 356 -4.61 18.97 20.12
N ASP A 357 -3.68 19.08 21.03
CA ASP A 357 -2.42 18.35 21.12
C ASP A 357 -2.47 17.15 22.09
N ASP A 358 -3.55 17.01 22.86
CA ASP A 358 -3.78 15.86 23.74
C ASP A 358 -4.38 14.69 22.96
N ALA A 359 -3.50 13.85 22.43
CA ALA A 359 -3.88 12.70 21.59
C ALA A 359 -4.71 11.65 22.37
N GLU A 360 -4.51 11.51 23.68
CA GLU A 360 -5.23 10.55 24.50
C GLU A 360 -6.67 10.98 24.71
N GLN A 361 -6.91 12.22 25.16
CA GLN A 361 -8.25 12.75 25.36
C GLN A 361 -9.04 12.82 24.04
N LEU A 362 -8.40 13.19 22.92
CA LEU A 362 -9.03 13.18 21.60
C LEU A 362 -9.43 11.77 21.16
N THR A 363 -8.60 10.76 21.45
CA THR A 363 -8.90 9.35 21.15
C THR A 363 -10.09 8.86 21.97
N GLN A 364 -10.11 9.15 23.28
CA GLN A 364 -11.22 8.81 24.16
C GLN A 364 -12.51 9.49 23.72
N LEU A 365 -12.45 10.76 23.33
CA LEU A 365 -13.60 11.50 22.79
C LEU A 365 -14.15 10.79 21.54
N ALA A 366 -13.29 10.41 20.60
CA ALA A 366 -13.70 9.72 19.37
C ALA A 366 -14.35 8.35 19.66
N ALA A 367 -13.77 7.57 20.59
CA ALA A 367 -14.29 6.27 21.00
C ALA A 367 -15.67 6.34 21.67
N GLN A 368 -15.93 7.41 22.45
CA GLN A 368 -17.18 7.62 23.16
C GLN A 368 -18.26 8.32 22.33
N THR A 369 -17.92 8.83 21.14
CA THR A 369 -18.84 9.59 20.30
C THR A 369 -19.53 8.68 19.29
N GLN A 370 -20.86 8.59 19.38
CA GLN A 370 -21.70 7.96 18.36
C GLN A 370 -22.06 8.99 17.31
N LEU A 371 -21.60 8.76 16.06
CA LEU A 371 -21.92 9.61 14.93
C LEU A 371 -23.01 8.97 14.07
N ARG A 372 -24.00 9.77 13.69
CA ARG A 372 -25.02 9.39 12.71
C ARG A 372 -24.96 10.39 11.55
N LEU A 373 -24.86 9.85 10.34
CA LEU A 373 -24.89 10.63 9.10
C LEU A 373 -26.17 10.33 8.34
N GLN A 374 -26.72 11.33 7.69
CA GLN A 374 -27.88 11.21 6.80
C GLN A 374 -27.68 12.16 5.62
N SER A 375 -27.92 11.68 4.42
CA SER A 375 -27.91 12.54 3.22
C SER A 375 -28.88 13.70 3.38
N GLY A 376 -28.50 14.85 2.83
CA GLY A 376 -29.41 16.00 2.79
C GLY A 376 -30.68 15.68 1.98
N PRO A 377 -31.77 16.42 2.18
CA PRO A 377 -33.03 16.24 1.44
C PRO A 377 -32.88 16.42 -0.09
N SER A 378 -31.90 17.20 -0.52
CA SER A 378 -31.54 17.37 -1.93
C SER A 378 -30.02 17.20 -2.14
N PRO A 379 -29.56 16.96 -3.39
CA PRO A 379 -28.13 16.88 -3.71
C PRO A 379 -27.33 18.15 -3.40
N ASP A 380 -27.99 19.30 -3.31
CA ASP A 380 -27.35 20.59 -3.00
C ASP A 380 -27.18 20.82 -1.50
N GLU A 381 -27.92 20.05 -0.69
CA GLU A 381 -27.84 20.19 0.76
C GLU A 381 -26.71 19.32 1.37
N PRO A 382 -26.03 19.86 2.39
CA PRO A 382 -24.96 19.12 3.03
C PRO A 382 -25.47 17.90 3.79
N THR A 383 -24.65 16.88 3.92
CA THR A 383 -24.88 15.75 4.83
C THR A 383 -25.23 16.26 6.23
N ARG A 384 -26.32 15.78 6.78
CA ARG A 384 -26.70 16.02 8.18
C ARG A 384 -25.91 15.09 9.08
N ILE A 385 -25.41 15.62 10.18
CA ILE A 385 -24.63 14.84 11.14
C ILE A 385 -25.11 15.10 12.58
N TRP A 386 -25.24 14.02 13.31
CA TRP A 386 -25.53 14.03 14.74
C TRP A 386 -24.36 13.42 15.50
N ALA A 387 -24.03 14.03 16.63
CA ALA A 387 -23.11 13.49 17.61
C ALA A 387 -23.86 13.26 18.92
N ASN A 388 -23.87 12.02 19.41
CA ASN A 388 -24.58 11.63 20.63
C ASN A 388 -26.06 12.10 20.67
N GLY A 389 -26.75 12.06 19.52
CA GLY A 389 -28.15 12.47 19.38
C GLY A 389 -28.38 13.97 19.10
N GLN A 390 -27.39 14.82 19.24
CA GLN A 390 -27.47 16.26 18.95
C GLN A 390 -27.11 16.52 17.48
N GLU A 391 -27.94 17.24 16.75
CA GLU A 391 -27.62 17.68 15.38
C GLU A 391 -26.58 18.81 15.41
N ILE A 392 -25.47 18.61 14.69
CA ILE A 392 -24.33 19.53 14.65
C ILE A 392 -23.95 19.95 13.23
N THR A 393 -24.86 19.74 12.26
CA THR A 393 -24.65 19.91 10.81
C THR A 393 -24.02 21.25 10.43
N GLN A 394 -24.50 22.35 11.00
CA GLN A 394 -23.95 23.69 10.72
C GLN A 394 -22.71 23.98 11.57
N ALA A 395 -22.70 23.54 12.82
CA ALA A 395 -21.63 23.82 13.78
C ALA A 395 -20.26 23.30 13.33
N ILE A 396 -20.22 22.11 12.71
CA ILE A 396 -18.97 21.52 12.20
C ILE A 396 -18.38 22.23 10.98
N ARG A 397 -19.08 23.20 10.39
CA ARG A 397 -18.64 23.94 9.20
C ARG A 397 -18.10 25.33 9.53
N SER A 398 -17.99 25.65 10.81
CA SER A 398 -17.41 26.92 11.27
C SER A 398 -15.96 27.09 10.80
N PRO A 399 -15.49 28.33 10.63
CA PRO A 399 -14.09 28.62 10.32
C PRO A 399 -13.12 28.02 11.33
N GLU A 400 -13.48 28.02 12.60
CA GLU A 400 -12.67 27.47 13.69
C GLU A 400 -12.47 25.96 13.53
N VAL A 401 -13.53 25.17 13.33
CA VAL A 401 -13.43 23.72 13.05
C VAL A 401 -12.63 23.47 11.79
N THR A 402 -12.81 24.29 10.76
CA THR A 402 -12.08 24.14 9.49
C THR A 402 -10.58 24.35 9.67
N ARG A 403 -10.17 25.26 10.55
CA ARG A 403 -8.78 25.54 10.89
C ARG A 403 -8.09 24.33 11.55
N TRP A 404 -8.78 23.63 12.44
CA TRP A 404 -8.17 22.63 13.31
C TRP A 404 -8.41 21.18 12.92
N VAL A 405 -9.33 20.90 12.00
CA VAL A 405 -9.71 19.54 11.64
C VAL A 405 -8.55 18.68 11.14
N SER A 406 -7.58 19.24 10.44
CA SER A 406 -6.43 18.48 9.94
C SER A 406 -5.52 18.00 11.07
N GLN A 407 -5.35 18.79 12.13
CA GLN A 407 -4.59 18.41 13.32
C GLN A 407 -5.28 17.24 14.04
N VAL A 408 -6.57 17.34 14.32
CA VAL A 408 -7.34 16.25 14.95
C VAL A 408 -7.38 15.00 14.10
N ALA A 409 -7.53 15.15 12.77
CA ALA A 409 -7.51 14.04 11.82
C ALA A 409 -6.14 13.37 11.67
N ALA A 410 -5.05 13.98 12.12
CA ALA A 410 -3.73 13.38 12.15
C ALA A 410 -3.49 12.47 13.37
N VAL A 411 -4.32 12.60 14.45
CA VAL A 411 -4.19 11.79 15.67
C VAL A 411 -4.49 10.31 15.37
N PRO A 412 -3.54 9.39 15.61
CA PRO A 412 -3.70 7.98 15.26
C PRO A 412 -4.92 7.31 15.88
N GLY A 413 -5.17 7.54 17.16
CA GLY A 413 -6.29 6.94 17.89
C GLY A 413 -7.65 7.45 17.39
N VAL A 414 -7.77 8.76 17.10
CA VAL A 414 -9.00 9.32 16.49
C VAL A 414 -9.27 8.64 15.13
N ARG A 415 -8.25 8.45 14.32
CA ARG A 415 -8.40 7.76 13.03
C ARG A 415 -8.87 6.32 13.19
N GLN A 416 -8.26 5.58 14.12
CA GLN A 416 -8.66 4.19 14.37
C GLN A 416 -10.15 4.07 14.71
N GLU A 417 -10.64 4.93 15.62
CA GLU A 417 -12.04 4.90 16.03
C GLU A 417 -13.00 5.31 14.91
N LEU A 418 -12.67 6.36 14.17
CA LEU A 418 -13.52 6.81 13.07
C LEU A 418 -13.50 5.84 11.88
N VAL A 419 -12.38 5.21 11.56
CA VAL A 419 -12.32 4.17 10.52
C VAL A 419 -13.20 2.97 10.87
N LYS A 420 -13.25 2.55 12.15
CA LYS A 420 -14.20 1.50 12.59
C LYS A 420 -15.65 1.89 12.28
N GLN A 421 -16.04 3.14 12.63
CA GLN A 421 -17.39 3.63 12.36
C GLN A 421 -17.67 3.76 10.85
N GLN A 422 -16.72 4.24 10.05
CA GLN A 422 -16.83 4.35 8.60
C GLN A 422 -17.02 2.97 7.95
N ARG A 423 -16.23 1.97 8.36
CA ARG A 423 -16.37 0.59 7.89
C ARG A 423 -17.72 -0.02 8.24
N LEU A 424 -18.23 0.27 9.43
CA LEU A 424 -19.55 -0.20 9.84
C LEU A 424 -20.65 0.40 8.97
N LEU A 425 -20.57 1.71 8.64
CA LEU A 425 -21.53 2.40 7.81
C LEU A 425 -21.53 1.92 6.35
N GLY A 426 -20.38 1.54 5.81
CA GLY A 426 -20.25 1.08 4.42
C GLY A 426 -20.22 -0.45 4.25
N ARG A 427 -20.38 -1.24 5.31
CA ARG A 427 -20.19 -2.70 5.28
C ARG A 427 -21.08 -3.44 4.27
N ASP A 428 -22.32 -2.97 4.10
CA ASP A 428 -23.31 -3.60 3.23
C ASP A 428 -23.15 -3.14 1.75
N GLY A 429 -22.17 -2.27 1.48
CA GLY A 429 -21.93 -1.70 0.16
C GLY A 429 -23.02 -0.73 -0.29
N GLY A 430 -23.09 -0.47 -1.60
CA GLY A 430 -24.07 0.45 -2.15
C GLY A 430 -23.89 1.89 -1.68
N ALA A 431 -22.65 2.32 -1.50
CA ALA A 431 -22.32 3.64 -1.00
C ALA A 431 -21.23 4.34 -1.83
N VAL A 432 -21.27 5.66 -1.86
CA VAL A 432 -20.21 6.54 -2.32
C VAL A 432 -19.59 7.20 -1.10
N LEU A 433 -18.33 6.95 -0.86
CA LEU A 433 -17.58 7.54 0.25
C LEU A 433 -16.57 8.54 -0.30
N GLU A 434 -16.51 9.72 0.28
CA GLU A 434 -15.48 10.69 -0.02
C GLU A 434 -14.51 10.89 1.15
N GLY A 435 -13.24 11.12 0.80
CA GLY A 435 -12.21 11.35 1.81
C GLY A 435 -10.84 11.74 1.29
N ARG A 436 -9.82 11.16 1.91
CA ARG A 436 -8.40 11.31 1.56
C ARG A 436 -7.70 9.96 1.43
N ASP A 437 -8.28 8.95 2.03
CA ASP A 437 -7.71 7.62 2.22
C ASP A 437 -8.78 6.51 2.20
N ILE A 438 -9.90 6.77 1.55
CA ILE A 438 -11.01 5.80 1.49
C ILE A 438 -10.55 4.56 0.74
N GLY A 439 -10.02 4.72 -0.48
CA GLY A 439 -9.56 3.62 -1.32
C GLY A 439 -8.22 3.01 -0.91
N THR A 440 -7.45 3.69 -0.03
CA THR A 440 -6.16 3.17 0.45
C THR A 440 -6.22 2.55 1.83
N HIS A 441 -7.10 3.03 2.71
CA HIS A 441 -7.11 2.66 4.13
C HIS A 441 -8.48 2.25 4.66
N VAL A 442 -9.54 2.98 4.37
CA VAL A 442 -10.87 2.70 4.92
C VAL A 442 -11.52 1.50 4.23
N PHE A 443 -11.60 1.52 2.90
CA PHE A 443 -12.08 0.45 2.03
C PHE A 443 -11.07 0.17 0.92
N PRO A 444 -9.94 -0.45 1.25
CA PRO A 444 -8.95 -0.84 0.24
C PRO A 444 -9.48 -1.88 -0.74
N ASP A 445 -10.64 -2.43 -0.45
CA ASP A 445 -11.38 -3.40 -1.23
C ASP A 445 -12.62 -2.81 -1.93
N ALA A 446 -12.75 -1.48 -1.98
CA ALA A 446 -13.81 -0.83 -2.76
C ALA A 446 -13.69 -1.20 -4.25
N GLU A 447 -14.82 -1.53 -4.87
CA GLU A 447 -14.87 -2.04 -6.23
C GLU A 447 -14.59 -0.94 -7.28
N LEU A 448 -14.91 0.31 -6.97
CA LEU A 448 -14.53 1.47 -7.78
C LEU A 448 -13.80 2.48 -6.91
N LYS A 449 -12.54 2.75 -7.26
CA LYS A 449 -11.72 3.77 -6.59
C LYS A 449 -11.40 4.87 -7.58
N VAL A 450 -11.72 6.09 -7.20
CA VAL A 450 -11.47 7.29 -7.98
C VAL A 450 -10.62 8.25 -7.16
N PHE A 451 -9.59 8.80 -7.75
CA PHE A 451 -8.80 9.85 -7.16
C PHE A 451 -8.95 11.12 -8.01
N LEU A 452 -9.64 12.12 -7.46
CA LEU A 452 -9.80 13.41 -8.12
C LEU A 452 -8.60 14.31 -7.81
N THR A 453 -8.03 14.88 -8.84
CA THR A 453 -6.94 15.87 -8.73
C THR A 453 -7.29 17.14 -9.47
N ALA A 454 -6.67 18.24 -9.08
CA ALA A 454 -6.69 19.52 -9.77
C ALA A 454 -5.46 20.33 -9.37
N SER A 455 -4.99 21.21 -10.24
CA SER A 455 -3.90 22.12 -9.95
C SER A 455 -4.20 23.01 -8.74
N LEU A 456 -3.16 23.43 -8.02
CA LEU A 456 -3.30 24.32 -6.85
C LEU A 456 -4.01 25.63 -7.23
N GLY A 457 -3.74 26.14 -8.43
CA GLY A 457 -4.37 27.34 -8.97
C GLY A 457 -5.88 27.20 -9.12
N GLU A 458 -6.32 26.14 -9.80
CA GLU A 458 -7.74 25.85 -10.03
C GLU A 458 -8.48 25.62 -8.71
N ARG A 459 -7.92 24.87 -7.78
CA ARG A 459 -8.49 24.62 -6.46
C ARG A 459 -8.65 25.91 -5.63
N ALA A 460 -7.68 26.81 -5.71
CA ALA A 460 -7.73 28.10 -5.03
C ALA A 460 -8.80 29.00 -5.65
N GLN A 461 -8.95 29.02 -6.97
CA GLN A 461 -10.01 29.78 -7.66
C GLN A 461 -11.40 29.26 -7.30
N ARG A 462 -11.62 27.93 -7.34
CA ARG A 462 -12.90 27.31 -6.91
C ARG A 462 -13.23 27.69 -5.47
N ARG A 463 -12.24 27.67 -4.58
CA ARG A 463 -12.44 28.04 -3.18
C ARG A 463 -12.74 29.53 -3.02
N GLN A 464 -12.09 30.38 -3.79
CA GLN A 464 -12.35 31.82 -3.78
C GLN A 464 -13.79 32.13 -4.21
N HIS A 465 -14.27 31.52 -5.30
CA HIS A 465 -15.65 31.68 -5.75
C HIS A 465 -16.67 31.23 -4.67
N GLN A 466 -16.40 30.11 -3.98
CA GLN A 466 -17.27 29.65 -2.91
C GLN A 466 -17.34 30.66 -1.74
N LEU A 467 -16.22 31.23 -1.34
CA LEU A 467 -16.15 32.20 -0.23
C LEU A 467 -16.79 33.54 -0.64
N GLN A 468 -16.60 33.97 -1.88
CA GLN A 468 -17.24 35.18 -2.40
C GLN A 468 -18.76 35.05 -2.43
N ALA A 469 -19.30 33.88 -2.80
CA ALA A 469 -20.74 33.61 -2.74
C ALA A 469 -21.29 33.63 -1.30
N GLN A 470 -20.42 33.46 -0.28
CA GLN A 470 -20.75 33.58 1.15
C GLN A 470 -20.45 34.97 1.73
N GLY A 471 -20.11 35.95 0.85
CA GLY A 471 -19.79 37.32 1.28
C GLY A 471 -18.40 37.50 1.91
N GLN A 472 -17.52 36.49 1.76
CA GLN A 472 -16.14 36.55 2.29
C GLN A 472 -15.15 36.88 1.19
N VAL A 473 -14.27 37.86 1.42
CA VAL A 473 -13.22 38.26 0.48
C VAL A 473 -11.87 37.77 1.02
N VAL A 474 -11.28 36.80 0.31
CA VAL A 474 -9.95 36.26 0.63
C VAL A 474 -9.09 36.31 -0.64
N SER A 475 -7.82 36.66 -0.50
CA SER A 475 -6.90 36.73 -1.64
C SER A 475 -6.59 35.32 -2.20
N LEU A 476 -6.35 35.25 -3.52
CA LEU A 476 -6.01 33.99 -4.17
C LEU A 476 -4.69 33.41 -3.63
N GLU A 477 -3.71 34.25 -3.34
CA GLU A 477 -2.42 33.82 -2.81
C GLU A 477 -2.53 33.26 -1.38
N GLU A 478 -3.37 33.85 -0.55
CA GLU A 478 -3.64 33.33 0.79
C GLU A 478 -4.33 31.96 0.72
N LEU A 479 -5.27 31.78 -0.21
CA LEU A 479 -5.94 30.50 -0.42
C LEU A 479 -5.01 29.42 -0.95
N LYS A 480 -4.10 29.78 -1.87
CA LYS A 480 -3.05 28.86 -2.33
C LYS A 480 -2.17 28.39 -1.17
N ALA A 481 -1.68 29.33 -0.34
CA ALA A 481 -0.85 29.00 0.81
C ALA A 481 -1.57 28.07 1.80
N GLN A 482 -2.86 28.34 2.11
CA GLN A 482 -3.68 27.51 2.98
C GLN A 482 -3.90 26.11 2.40
N LEU A 483 -4.17 25.98 1.11
CA LEU A 483 -4.37 24.69 0.43
C LEU A 483 -3.07 23.89 0.39
N GLU A 484 -1.95 24.52 0.06
CA GLU A 484 -0.64 23.87 0.01
C GLU A 484 -0.21 23.36 1.40
N GLN A 485 -0.40 24.17 2.44
CA GLN A 485 -0.14 23.75 3.81
C GLN A 485 -1.00 22.54 4.19
N ARG A 486 -2.26 22.55 3.82
CA ARG A 486 -3.19 21.44 4.09
C ARG A 486 -2.81 20.17 3.35
N ASP A 487 -2.46 20.28 2.07
CA ASP A 487 -2.03 19.14 1.26
C ASP A 487 -0.75 18.52 1.83
N ARG A 488 0.18 19.36 2.30
CA ARG A 488 1.38 18.88 3.01
C ARG A 488 1.02 18.09 4.25
N TYR A 489 0.15 18.61 5.12
CA TYR A 489 -0.33 17.88 6.30
C TYR A 489 -1.01 16.55 5.94
N ASP A 490 -1.87 16.55 4.91
CA ASP A 490 -2.58 15.35 4.48
C ASP A 490 -1.63 14.30 3.85
N SER A 491 -0.55 14.73 3.19
CA SER A 491 0.41 13.85 2.49
C SER A 491 1.55 13.34 3.37
N GLU A 492 2.01 14.14 4.34
CA GLU A 492 3.14 13.81 5.22
C GLU A 492 2.75 13.06 6.49
N ARG A 493 1.45 12.92 6.78
CA ARG A 493 1.00 12.20 7.99
C ARG A 493 1.44 10.75 7.98
N GLN A 494 1.88 10.24 9.14
CA GLN A 494 2.42 8.89 9.30
C GLN A 494 1.40 7.79 9.00
N ILE A 495 0.11 8.02 9.29
CA ILE A 495 -0.97 7.04 9.11
C ILE A 495 -1.90 7.50 8.00
N ALA A 496 -2.10 6.65 6.99
CA ALA A 496 -3.00 6.85 5.86
C ALA A 496 -2.79 8.20 5.14
N PRO A 497 -1.58 8.46 4.60
CA PRO A 497 -1.30 9.69 3.87
C PRO A 497 -2.20 9.83 2.64
N LEU A 498 -2.46 11.08 2.24
CA LEU A 498 -3.18 11.38 1.01
C LEU A 498 -2.36 10.90 -0.20
N ARG A 499 -2.81 9.84 -0.83
CA ARG A 499 -2.24 9.28 -2.08
C ARG A 499 -3.28 8.45 -2.80
N PRO A 500 -3.21 8.35 -4.14
CA PRO A 500 -4.09 7.46 -4.87
C PRO A 500 -3.85 5.99 -4.48
N ALA A 501 -4.92 5.21 -4.43
CA ALA A 501 -4.79 3.76 -4.34
C ALA A 501 -4.16 3.21 -5.64
N PRO A 502 -3.40 2.10 -5.59
CA PRO A 502 -2.72 1.56 -6.78
C PRO A 502 -3.65 1.21 -7.93
N ASP A 503 -4.90 0.90 -7.63
CA ASP A 503 -5.98 0.56 -8.56
C ASP A 503 -7.00 1.71 -8.74
N ALA A 504 -6.72 2.90 -8.21
CA ALA A 504 -7.59 4.05 -8.37
C ALA A 504 -7.52 4.63 -9.79
N ILE A 505 -8.67 5.02 -10.31
CA ILE A 505 -8.78 5.78 -11.55
C ILE A 505 -8.52 7.25 -11.20
N LEU A 506 -7.44 7.82 -11.73
CA LEU A 506 -7.16 9.24 -11.58
C LEU A 506 -8.00 10.04 -12.56
N ILE A 507 -8.64 11.09 -12.05
CA ILE A 507 -9.39 12.05 -12.88
C ILE A 507 -8.86 13.44 -12.55
N ASP A 508 -8.17 14.03 -13.52
CA ASP A 508 -7.81 15.45 -13.48
C ASP A 508 -9.06 16.29 -13.81
N THR A 509 -9.37 17.23 -12.95
CA THR A 509 -10.59 18.05 -13.05
C THR A 509 -10.29 19.49 -13.49
N ASP A 510 -9.06 19.85 -13.87
CA ASP A 510 -8.70 21.22 -14.27
C ASP A 510 -9.51 21.71 -15.47
N HIS A 511 -9.76 20.83 -16.43
CA HIS A 511 -10.45 21.15 -17.69
C HIS A 511 -11.81 20.45 -17.85
N LEU A 512 -12.31 19.81 -16.77
CA LEU A 512 -13.57 19.11 -16.80
C LEU A 512 -14.64 19.86 -15.99
N SER A 513 -15.82 19.96 -16.55
CA SER A 513 -16.99 20.39 -15.81
C SER A 513 -17.37 19.34 -14.77
N GLN A 514 -18.05 19.75 -13.71
CA GLN A 514 -18.56 18.82 -12.69
C GLN A 514 -19.39 17.69 -13.32
N ALA A 515 -20.26 18.01 -14.29
CA ALA A 515 -21.11 17.03 -14.97
C ALA A 515 -20.31 16.00 -15.78
N GLU A 516 -19.19 16.37 -16.39
CA GLU A 516 -18.33 15.43 -17.12
C GLU A 516 -17.63 14.46 -16.15
N VAL A 517 -17.18 14.95 -15.00
CA VAL A 517 -16.59 14.09 -13.97
C VAL A 517 -17.63 13.12 -13.41
N GLU A 518 -18.83 13.59 -13.11
CA GLU A 518 -19.95 12.76 -12.64
C GLU A 518 -20.31 11.67 -13.65
N ASN A 519 -20.51 12.04 -14.91
CA ASN A 519 -20.86 11.10 -15.97
C ASN A 519 -19.77 10.03 -16.15
N LYS A 520 -18.51 10.39 -16.04
CA LYS A 520 -17.39 9.45 -16.12
C LYS A 520 -17.44 8.42 -15.00
N ILE A 521 -17.68 8.84 -13.76
CA ILE A 521 -17.78 7.93 -12.61
C ILE A 521 -19.03 7.04 -12.71
N VAL A 522 -20.16 7.61 -13.09
CA VAL A 522 -21.42 6.86 -13.29
C VAL A 522 -21.26 5.79 -14.37
N THR A 523 -20.60 6.12 -15.48
CA THR A 523 -20.32 5.17 -16.57
C THR A 523 -19.43 4.03 -16.09
N LEU A 524 -18.36 4.32 -15.37
CA LEU A 524 -17.46 3.32 -14.79
C LEU A 524 -18.21 2.38 -13.83
N TYR A 525 -19.07 2.92 -12.98
CA TYR A 525 -19.87 2.11 -12.06
C TYR A 525 -20.86 1.20 -12.78
N ARG A 526 -21.54 1.70 -13.84
CA ARG A 526 -22.46 0.90 -14.65
C ARG A 526 -21.74 -0.23 -15.38
N GLN A 527 -20.58 0.02 -15.96
CA GLN A 527 -19.72 -1.00 -16.58
C GLN A 527 -19.32 -2.08 -15.58
N LEU A 528 -19.06 -1.70 -14.32
CA LEU A 528 -18.74 -2.64 -13.26
C LEU A 528 -19.94 -3.55 -12.93
N LEU A 529 -21.16 -3.02 -12.90
CA LEU A 529 -22.39 -3.80 -12.67
C LEU A 529 -22.71 -4.74 -13.84
N GLU A 530 -22.53 -4.30 -15.08
CA GLU A 530 -22.76 -5.13 -16.28
C GLU A 530 -21.84 -6.35 -16.31
N LYS A 531 -20.55 -6.17 -15.95
CA LYS A 531 -19.60 -7.28 -15.81
C LYS A 531 -20.01 -8.26 -14.70
N ALA A 532 -20.53 -7.74 -13.59
CA ALA A 532 -21.02 -8.56 -12.49
C ALA A 532 -22.27 -9.40 -12.87
N GLY A 533 -23.13 -8.85 -13.73
CA GLY A 533 -24.33 -9.55 -14.22
C GLY A 533 -24.02 -10.63 -15.27
N SER A 534 -22.95 -10.46 -16.05
CA SER A 534 -22.54 -11.41 -17.09
C SER A 534 -21.78 -12.65 -16.56
N GLU A 535 -21.31 -12.62 -15.30
CA GLU A 535 -20.65 -13.75 -14.64
C GLU A 535 -21.61 -14.67 -13.85
N GLN A 536 -22.94 -14.48 -13.94
CA GLN A 536 -23.90 -15.47 -13.42
C GLN A 536 -24.08 -16.55 -14.49
N PRO A 537 -23.60 -17.81 -14.26
CA PRO A 537 -24.01 -18.92 -15.10
C PRO A 537 -25.50 -19.13 -14.91
N ASP A 538 -26.23 -19.26 -16.02
CA ASP A 538 -27.65 -19.62 -16.07
C ASP A 538 -27.93 -20.80 -15.13
N ALA A 539 -28.53 -20.53 -14.00
CA ALA A 539 -29.11 -21.54 -13.12
C ALA A 539 -30.47 -21.94 -13.69
N LYS A 540 -30.50 -22.56 -14.90
CA LYS A 540 -31.61 -23.31 -15.45
C LYS A 540 -31.07 -24.48 -16.25
N GLY A 541 -31.09 -25.65 -15.63
CA GLY A 541 -30.84 -26.92 -16.24
C GLY A 541 -30.86 -27.99 -15.19
#